data_c1fd56f1b5b3c9f965113bc9686d4c38
#
_entry.id   c1fd56f1b5b3c9f965113bc9686d4c38
#
_cell.length_a   1.000
_cell.length_b   1.000
_cell.length_c   1.000
_cell.angle_alpha   90.00
_cell.angle_beta   90.00
_cell.angle_gamma   90.00
#
_symmetry.space_group_name_H-M   'P 1'
#
loop_
_entity.id
_entity.type
_entity.pdbx_description
1 polymer ?
#
loop_
_entity_poly.entity_id
_entity_poly.type
_entity_poly.pdbx_seq_one_letter_code
_entity_poly.pdbx_strand_id
1 'polypeptide(L)'
;IVDISIAKSWNGKSIQGVLEKVADKIGHKPEYVISDNGSCICKAIRDAGYKHHHDISHTLGMFLERVYKNDTDFQELSSNVQIARLKYNMQDVAYVQPPSQRSIARFMNMSKWIDWISRMQYVYHTLQKDIKSIYAFIPQNASLVDELAETMDCITKIEKDIKNNGWSQDSVARCKKLVTESLILRHERQRKVGSYILGYLERELSLLNEGDVHNASSDPIESTFGVTKDRMSNDKLTGVTPMILIMPLRIALADKNRRVGFDFKERLEEGRHRHIKEWTNANLSPNLAVKRINTIGKKCVGF
;
A
#
# COMPACT_ATOMS: atom_id res chain seq x y z
N ILE A 1 -15.26 -7.28 -9.18
CA ILE A 1 -14.15 -8.26 -9.26
C ILE A 1 -14.42 -9.20 -10.43
N VAL A 2 -13.48 -9.33 -11.35
CA VAL A 2 -13.56 -10.22 -12.51
C VAL A 2 -12.98 -11.59 -12.20
N ASP A 3 -11.85 -11.63 -11.48
CA ASP A 3 -11.20 -12.87 -11.06
C ASP A 3 -10.58 -12.77 -9.66
N ILE A 4 -10.52 -13.88 -8.96
CA ILE A 4 -9.72 -14.07 -7.74
C ILE A 4 -8.94 -15.36 -7.93
N SER A 5 -7.64 -15.26 -7.98
CA SER A 5 -6.75 -16.39 -8.11
C SER A 5 -5.89 -16.56 -6.87
N ILE A 6 -5.70 -17.80 -6.44
CA ILE A 6 -4.91 -18.17 -5.27
C ILE A 6 -3.83 -19.14 -5.71
N ALA A 7 -2.59 -18.89 -5.31
CA ALA A 7 -1.46 -19.78 -5.58
C ALA A 7 -0.53 -19.90 -4.37
N LYS A 8 0.23 -20.98 -4.29
CA LYS A 8 1.27 -21.17 -3.26
C LYS A 8 2.41 -20.16 -3.42
N SER A 9 2.70 -19.77 -4.65
CA SER A 9 3.69 -18.75 -5.01
C SER A 9 3.27 -18.11 -6.34
N TRP A 10 3.67 -16.87 -6.53
CA TRP A 10 3.43 -16.12 -7.75
C TRP A 10 4.76 -15.87 -8.48
N ASN A 11 4.76 -16.08 -9.79
CA ASN A 11 5.83 -15.71 -10.69
C ASN A 11 5.26 -15.01 -11.94
N GLY A 12 6.13 -14.42 -12.76
CA GLY A 12 5.66 -13.66 -13.94
C GLY A 12 4.75 -14.46 -14.86
N LYS A 13 5.06 -15.75 -15.12
CA LYS A 13 4.24 -16.61 -15.99
C LYS A 13 2.86 -16.92 -15.42
N SER A 14 2.77 -17.20 -14.11
CA SER A 14 1.48 -17.46 -13.47
C SER A 14 0.60 -16.21 -13.40
N ILE A 15 1.19 -15.03 -13.20
CA ILE A 15 0.46 -13.76 -13.23
C ILE A 15 -0.01 -13.45 -14.67
N GLN A 16 0.84 -13.68 -15.68
CA GLN A 16 0.46 -13.52 -17.07
C GLN A 16 -0.77 -14.38 -17.42
N GLY A 17 -0.80 -15.65 -17.01
CA GLY A 17 -1.97 -16.51 -17.22
C GLY A 17 -3.26 -15.99 -16.53
N VAL A 18 -3.13 -15.28 -15.40
CA VAL A 18 -4.30 -14.60 -14.78
C VAL A 18 -4.76 -13.42 -15.63
N LEU A 19 -3.85 -12.61 -16.18
CA LEU A 19 -4.18 -11.49 -17.04
C LEU A 19 -4.89 -11.96 -18.33
N GLU A 20 -4.41 -13.03 -18.95
CA GLU A 20 -5.04 -13.67 -20.10
C GLU A 20 -6.46 -14.16 -19.76
N LYS A 21 -6.62 -14.91 -18.68
CA LYS A 21 -7.92 -15.35 -18.18
C LYS A 21 -8.90 -14.21 -17.90
N VAL A 22 -8.40 -13.08 -17.40
CA VAL A 22 -9.21 -11.87 -17.19
C VAL A 22 -9.64 -11.28 -18.51
N ALA A 23 -8.75 -11.17 -19.50
CA ALA A 23 -9.07 -10.68 -20.86
C ALA A 23 -10.16 -11.55 -21.53
N ASP A 24 -10.04 -12.88 -21.41
CA ASP A 24 -11.04 -13.83 -21.92
C ASP A 24 -12.40 -13.63 -21.26
N LYS A 25 -12.43 -13.44 -19.92
CA LYS A 25 -13.69 -13.24 -19.18
C LYS A 25 -14.40 -11.93 -19.52
N ILE A 26 -13.68 -10.87 -19.85
CA ILE A 26 -14.25 -9.57 -20.21
C ILE A 26 -14.50 -9.46 -21.73
N GLY A 27 -14.00 -10.41 -22.51
CA GLY A 27 -14.16 -10.46 -23.97
C GLY A 27 -13.25 -9.53 -24.77
N HIS A 28 -12.35 -8.82 -24.13
CA HIS A 28 -11.36 -7.95 -24.78
C HIS A 28 -10.12 -7.74 -23.91
N LYS A 29 -9.03 -7.30 -24.53
CA LYS A 29 -7.80 -6.96 -23.82
C LYS A 29 -7.97 -5.63 -23.06
N PRO A 30 -7.68 -5.54 -21.75
CA PRO A 30 -7.65 -4.26 -21.06
C PRO A 30 -6.71 -3.26 -21.73
N GLU A 31 -7.08 -2.00 -21.75
CA GLU A 31 -6.25 -0.95 -22.34
C GLU A 31 -4.96 -0.75 -21.55
N TYR A 32 -5.07 -0.79 -20.23
CA TYR A 32 -3.93 -0.68 -19.30
C TYR A 32 -4.16 -1.50 -18.03
N VAL A 33 -3.09 -1.70 -17.29
CA VAL A 33 -3.09 -2.36 -15.97
C VAL A 33 -2.43 -1.43 -14.96
N ILE A 34 -3.03 -1.32 -13.77
CA ILE A 34 -2.42 -0.63 -12.63
C ILE A 34 -1.96 -1.68 -11.62
N SER A 35 -0.74 -1.57 -11.14
CA SER A 35 -0.24 -2.41 -10.05
C SER A 35 0.88 -1.73 -9.25
N ASP A 36 1.26 -2.34 -8.15
CA ASP A 36 2.48 -1.98 -7.44
C ASP A 36 3.75 -2.29 -8.27
N ASN A 37 4.92 -1.92 -7.74
CA ASN A 37 6.21 -2.10 -8.39
C ASN A 37 6.83 -3.50 -8.18
N GLY A 38 6.03 -4.53 -7.84
CA GLY A 38 6.51 -5.89 -7.65
C GLY A 38 7.15 -6.46 -8.92
N SER A 39 8.38 -6.96 -8.84
CA SER A 39 9.15 -7.40 -10.01
C SER A 39 8.44 -8.46 -10.86
N CYS A 40 7.76 -9.41 -10.20
CA CYS A 40 7.02 -10.48 -10.90
C CYS A 40 5.82 -9.95 -11.66
N ILE A 41 5.06 -9.00 -11.08
CA ILE A 41 3.88 -8.42 -11.72
C ILE A 41 4.29 -7.46 -12.85
N CYS A 42 5.31 -6.64 -12.64
CA CYS A 42 5.86 -5.77 -13.70
C CYS A 42 6.33 -6.58 -14.90
N LYS A 43 7.01 -7.72 -14.66
CA LYS A 43 7.43 -8.63 -15.73
C LYS A 43 6.23 -9.22 -16.46
N ALA A 44 5.23 -9.72 -15.73
CA ALA A 44 4.04 -10.34 -16.33
C ALA A 44 3.26 -9.37 -17.22
N ILE A 45 3.05 -8.13 -16.76
CA ILE A 45 2.32 -7.10 -17.50
C ILE A 45 3.07 -6.74 -18.79
N ARG A 46 4.39 -6.56 -18.70
CA ARG A 46 5.25 -6.28 -19.85
C ARG A 46 5.24 -7.43 -20.87
N ASP A 47 5.43 -8.68 -20.39
CA ASP A 47 5.48 -9.87 -21.25
C ASP A 47 4.10 -10.13 -21.93
N ALA A 48 2.99 -9.74 -21.29
CA ALA A 48 1.65 -9.76 -21.86
C ALA A 48 1.35 -8.56 -22.81
N GLY A 49 2.26 -7.59 -22.91
CA GLY A 49 2.15 -6.45 -23.82
C GLY A 49 1.07 -5.45 -23.43
N TYR A 50 0.82 -5.23 -22.13
CA TYR A 50 -0.10 -4.20 -21.64
C TYR A 50 0.64 -2.89 -21.36
N LYS A 51 -0.05 -1.75 -21.52
CA LYS A 51 0.36 -0.49 -20.88
C LYS A 51 0.30 -0.69 -19.37
N HIS A 52 1.34 -0.30 -18.66
CA HIS A 52 1.46 -0.51 -17.21
C HIS A 52 1.63 0.80 -16.48
N HIS A 53 0.60 1.25 -15.79
CA HIS A 53 0.68 2.34 -14.81
C HIS A 53 1.11 1.79 -13.46
N HIS A 54 2.15 2.37 -12.88
CA HIS A 54 2.53 2.06 -11.52
C HIS A 54 1.61 2.79 -10.55
N ASP A 55 1.20 2.09 -9.47
CA ASP A 55 0.43 2.71 -8.41
C ASP A 55 1.16 3.92 -7.83
N ILE A 56 0.46 5.07 -7.77
CA ILE A 56 1.09 6.34 -7.40
C ILE A 56 1.56 6.35 -5.96
N SER A 57 0.76 5.85 -5.00
CA SER A 57 1.11 5.87 -3.58
C SER A 57 2.34 5.00 -3.30
N HIS A 58 2.37 3.79 -3.87
CA HIS A 58 3.50 2.88 -3.77
C HIS A 58 4.76 3.46 -4.39
N THR A 59 4.65 4.09 -5.55
CA THR A 59 5.79 4.66 -6.27
C THR A 59 6.38 5.86 -5.55
N LEU A 60 5.55 6.78 -5.06
CA LEU A 60 6.01 7.94 -4.28
C LEU A 60 6.67 7.50 -2.96
N GLY A 61 6.09 6.52 -2.26
CA GLY A 61 6.70 5.92 -1.07
C GLY A 61 8.07 5.28 -1.35
N MET A 62 8.23 4.63 -2.49
CA MET A 62 9.50 4.03 -2.91
C MET A 62 10.58 5.10 -3.19
N PHE A 63 10.23 6.27 -3.71
CA PHE A 63 11.20 7.35 -3.92
C PHE A 63 11.69 7.94 -2.61
N LEU A 64 10.80 8.11 -1.64
CA LEU A 64 11.19 8.49 -0.28
C LEU A 64 12.13 7.44 0.34
N GLU A 65 11.77 6.15 0.22
CA GLU A 65 12.61 5.07 0.72
C GLU A 65 14.03 5.10 0.11
N ARG A 66 14.15 5.32 -1.19
CA ARG A 66 15.45 5.39 -1.88
C ARG A 66 16.34 6.52 -1.36
N VAL A 67 15.76 7.65 -0.99
CA VAL A 67 16.52 8.82 -0.54
C VAL A 67 16.79 8.77 0.96
N TYR A 68 15.80 8.43 1.78
CA TYR A 68 15.91 8.57 3.23
C TYR A 68 16.26 7.28 3.98
N LYS A 69 16.06 6.09 3.42
CA LYS A 69 16.29 4.82 4.14
C LYS A 69 17.70 4.67 4.70
N ASN A 70 18.70 5.08 3.92
CA ASN A 70 20.12 4.96 4.28
C ASN A 70 20.74 6.31 4.65
N ASP A 71 19.95 7.37 4.78
CA ASP A 71 20.38 8.68 5.23
C ASP A 71 20.62 8.64 6.75
N THR A 72 21.79 9.06 7.19
CA THR A 72 22.22 8.97 8.60
C THR A 72 21.37 9.84 9.51
N ASP A 73 21.06 11.07 9.09
CA ASP A 73 20.26 12.02 9.87
C ASP A 73 18.83 11.49 10.04
N PHE A 74 18.25 10.93 8.97
CA PHE A 74 16.92 10.32 9.02
C PHE A 74 16.90 9.06 9.90
N GLN A 75 17.93 8.23 9.84
CA GLN A 75 18.04 7.03 10.68
C GLN A 75 18.14 7.42 12.17
N GLU A 76 18.95 8.40 12.51
CA GLU A 76 19.08 8.90 13.87
C GLU A 76 17.74 9.48 14.38
N LEU A 77 17.11 10.37 13.62
CA LEU A 77 15.80 10.93 13.95
C LEU A 77 14.75 9.82 14.15
N SER A 78 14.68 8.86 13.24
CA SER A 78 13.75 7.73 13.31
C SER A 78 14.00 6.83 14.53
N SER A 79 15.27 6.60 14.90
CA SER A 79 15.66 5.84 16.08
C SER A 79 15.22 6.56 17.36
N ASN A 80 15.48 7.86 17.46
CA ASN A 80 15.08 8.67 18.60
C ASN A 80 13.56 8.69 18.80
N VAL A 81 12.77 8.77 17.71
CA VAL A 81 11.31 8.66 17.77
C VAL A 81 10.87 7.30 18.30
N GLN A 82 11.54 6.21 17.91
CA GLN A 82 11.22 4.85 18.41
C GLN A 82 11.54 4.72 19.90
N ILE A 83 12.67 5.24 20.34
CA ILE A 83 13.07 5.24 21.75
C ILE A 83 12.05 6.02 22.58
N ALA A 84 11.67 7.22 22.13
CA ALA A 84 10.65 8.03 22.79
C ALA A 84 9.31 7.28 22.91
N ARG A 85 8.89 6.61 21.83
CA ARG A 85 7.68 5.79 21.84
C ARG A 85 7.72 4.68 22.90
N LEU A 86 8.84 3.97 23.03
CA LEU A 86 8.98 2.89 24.00
C LEU A 86 8.94 3.41 25.45
N LYS A 87 9.53 4.59 25.70
CA LYS A 87 9.50 5.21 27.04
C LYS A 87 8.09 5.52 27.52
N TYR A 88 7.16 5.88 26.61
CA TYR A 88 5.79 6.26 26.98
C TYR A 88 4.74 5.17 26.78
N ASN A 89 5.12 3.97 26.38
CA ASN A 89 4.17 2.91 26.04
C ASN A 89 3.26 2.46 27.20
N MET A 90 3.57 2.84 28.42
CA MET A 90 2.88 2.41 29.65
C MET A 90 2.54 3.60 30.59
N GLN A 91 2.57 4.84 30.10
CA GLN A 91 2.41 6.04 30.95
C GLN A 91 1.19 6.88 30.54
N ASP A 92 0.70 7.72 31.46
CA ASP A 92 -0.48 8.59 31.30
C ASP A 92 -0.33 9.72 30.26
N VAL A 93 0.82 9.80 29.59
CA VAL A 93 1.14 10.81 28.57
C VAL A 93 0.91 10.32 27.13
N ALA A 94 -0.06 9.44 26.93
CA ALA A 94 -0.37 8.86 25.62
C ALA A 94 -0.67 9.91 24.51
N TYR A 95 -1.09 11.13 24.87
CA TYR A 95 -1.39 12.20 23.91
C TYR A 95 -0.18 12.76 23.17
N VAL A 96 1.05 12.59 23.71
CA VAL A 96 2.30 12.98 23.05
C VAL A 96 3.04 11.81 22.41
N GLN A 97 2.48 10.61 22.50
CA GLN A 97 3.13 9.40 21.98
C GLN A 97 3.24 9.45 20.44
N PRO A 98 4.43 9.13 19.89
CA PRO A 98 4.60 8.99 18.45
C PRO A 98 3.65 7.94 17.85
N PRO A 99 3.15 8.14 16.63
CA PRO A 99 2.36 7.13 15.93
C PRO A 99 3.19 5.86 15.71
N SER A 100 2.53 4.69 15.65
CA SER A 100 3.23 3.44 15.42
C SER A 100 3.82 3.40 14.03
N GLN A 101 5.09 3.02 13.95
CA GLN A 101 5.78 2.80 12.67
C GLN A 101 5.94 1.30 12.46
N ARG A 102 5.26 0.74 11.47
CA ARG A 102 5.58 -0.60 10.98
C ARG A 102 6.73 -0.49 10.00
N SER A 103 7.77 -1.30 10.18
CA SER A 103 9.00 -1.26 9.36
C SER A 103 8.73 -1.34 7.85
N ILE A 104 7.75 -2.14 7.43
CA ILE A 104 7.41 -2.40 6.02
C ILE A 104 6.60 -1.23 5.39
N ALA A 105 5.85 -0.46 6.18
CA ALA A 105 4.98 0.60 5.69
C ALA A 105 5.48 2.02 6.06
N ARG A 106 6.70 2.15 6.52
CA ARG A 106 7.25 3.40 7.06
C ARG A 106 7.13 4.57 6.09
N PHE A 107 7.55 4.39 4.85
CA PHE A 107 7.57 5.47 3.87
C PHE A 107 6.18 5.78 3.28
N MET A 108 5.29 4.81 3.15
CA MET A 108 3.90 5.02 2.73
C MET A 108 3.04 5.71 3.80
N ASN A 109 3.36 5.54 5.09
CA ASN A 109 2.66 6.17 6.21
C ASN A 109 3.44 7.33 6.82
N MET A 110 4.41 7.87 6.09
CA MET A 110 5.31 8.90 6.62
C MET A 110 4.60 10.23 6.92
N SER A 111 3.52 10.55 6.21
CA SER A 111 2.71 11.75 6.45
C SER A 111 2.27 11.85 7.92
N LYS A 112 1.67 10.80 8.49
CA LYS A 112 1.21 10.79 9.89
C LYS A 112 2.35 11.01 10.89
N TRP A 113 3.52 10.48 10.57
CA TRP A 113 4.70 10.61 11.39
C TRP A 113 5.28 12.02 11.31
N ILE A 114 5.35 12.59 10.09
CA ILE A 114 5.80 13.96 9.87
C ILE A 114 4.82 14.96 10.47
N ASP A 115 3.51 14.79 10.31
CA ASP A 115 2.48 15.61 10.94
C ASP A 115 2.63 15.63 12.47
N TRP A 116 2.90 14.45 13.06
CA TRP A 116 3.12 14.36 14.50
C TRP A 116 4.39 15.11 14.94
N ILE A 117 5.53 14.87 14.28
CA ILE A 117 6.81 15.49 14.71
C ILE A 117 6.79 17.01 14.47
N SER A 118 6.17 17.48 13.39
CA SER A 118 6.00 18.92 13.12
C SER A 118 5.15 19.60 14.20
N ARG A 119 4.05 18.95 14.62
CA ARG A 119 3.23 19.44 15.74
C ARG A 119 4.01 19.42 17.06
N MET A 120 4.78 18.38 17.32
CA MET A 120 5.64 18.31 18.51
C MET A 120 6.71 19.40 18.50
N GLN A 121 7.32 19.72 17.34
CA GLN A 121 8.24 20.82 17.18
C GLN A 121 7.58 22.16 17.53
N TYR A 122 6.37 22.40 17.03
CA TYR A 122 5.61 23.62 17.30
C TYR A 122 5.29 23.80 18.79
N VAL A 123 4.84 22.73 19.48
CA VAL A 123 4.43 22.79 20.89
C VAL A 123 5.57 22.52 21.88
N TYR A 124 6.79 22.21 21.40
CA TYR A 124 7.90 21.77 22.24
C TYR A 124 8.18 22.71 23.42
N HIS A 125 8.11 24.02 23.20
CA HIS A 125 8.38 25.04 24.21
C HIS A 125 7.36 25.04 25.38
N THR A 126 6.15 24.54 25.17
CA THR A 126 5.07 24.46 26.18
C THR A 126 5.08 23.16 26.99
N LEU A 127 5.87 22.16 26.57
CA LEU A 127 5.91 20.86 27.23
C LEU A 127 6.52 20.93 28.63
N GLN A 128 6.14 20.01 29.51
CA GLN A 128 6.74 19.86 30.84
C GLN A 128 8.21 19.42 30.73
N LYS A 129 9.00 19.72 31.74
CA LYS A 129 10.47 19.57 31.72
C LYS A 129 10.93 18.12 31.46
N ASP A 130 10.26 17.14 32.08
CA ASP A 130 10.52 15.72 31.91
C ASP A 130 10.20 15.26 30.49
N ILE A 131 9.05 15.69 29.92
CA ILE A 131 8.66 15.42 28.53
C ILE A 131 9.65 16.09 27.55
N LYS A 132 10.02 17.34 27.78
CA LYS A 132 11.06 18.04 26.99
C LYS A 132 12.36 17.26 26.92
N SER A 133 12.78 16.66 28.02
CA SER A 133 14.03 15.88 28.06
C SER A 133 14.01 14.67 27.13
N ILE A 134 12.85 14.04 26.94
CA ILE A 134 12.69 12.87 26.07
C ILE A 134 12.62 13.27 24.59
N TYR A 135 12.03 14.44 24.28
CA TYR A 135 11.89 14.95 22.93
C TYR A 135 12.93 16.01 22.54
N ALA A 136 14.04 16.11 23.30
CA ALA A 136 15.12 17.09 23.04
C ALA A 136 15.73 16.95 21.63
N PHE A 137 15.65 15.79 21.02
CA PHE A 137 16.10 15.53 19.66
C PHE A 137 15.29 16.28 18.59
N ILE A 138 14.02 16.68 18.87
CA ILE A 138 13.15 17.34 17.88
C ILE A 138 13.72 18.71 17.48
N PRO A 139 13.97 19.67 18.40
CA PRO A 139 14.58 20.94 18.02
C PRO A 139 15.99 20.81 17.45
N GLN A 140 16.74 19.77 17.84
CA GLN A 140 18.06 19.49 17.28
C GLN A 140 18.00 19.08 15.79
N ASN A 141 16.91 18.49 15.35
CA ASN A 141 16.66 18.05 13.98
C ASN A 141 15.64 18.95 13.24
N ALA A 142 15.41 20.19 13.70
CA ALA A 142 14.38 21.08 13.15
C ALA A 142 14.46 21.23 11.62
N SER A 143 15.67 21.45 11.08
CA SER A 143 15.89 21.59 9.64
C SER A 143 15.49 20.35 8.84
N LEU A 144 15.77 19.14 9.35
CA LEU A 144 15.37 17.89 8.72
C LEU A 144 13.85 17.68 8.81
N VAL A 145 13.23 18.05 9.94
CA VAL A 145 11.77 17.97 10.12
C VAL A 145 11.06 18.88 9.13
N ASP A 146 11.54 20.12 8.97
CA ASP A 146 10.97 21.08 8.02
C ASP A 146 11.15 20.63 6.57
N GLU A 147 12.34 20.10 6.22
CA GLU A 147 12.61 19.49 4.90
C GLU A 147 11.64 18.35 4.59
N LEU A 148 11.44 17.45 5.55
CA LEU A 148 10.51 16.31 5.41
C LEU A 148 9.06 16.78 5.31
N ALA A 149 8.66 17.79 6.07
CA ALA A 149 7.31 18.36 6.03
C ALA A 149 7.00 18.96 4.64
N GLU A 150 7.91 19.78 4.10
CA GLU A 150 7.77 20.34 2.74
C GLU A 150 7.72 19.25 1.68
N THR A 151 8.58 18.23 1.80
CA THR A 151 8.59 17.08 0.86
C THR A 151 7.28 16.32 0.88
N MET A 152 6.75 16.04 2.07
CA MET A 152 5.48 15.32 2.24
C MET A 152 4.27 16.14 1.79
N ASP A 153 4.28 17.45 1.99
CA ASP A 153 3.23 18.35 1.48
C ASP A 153 3.16 18.30 -0.05
N CYS A 154 4.33 18.38 -0.72
CA CYS A 154 4.42 18.26 -2.18
C CYS A 154 3.90 16.89 -2.66
N ILE A 155 4.36 15.80 -2.05
CA ILE A 155 3.94 14.43 -2.39
C ILE A 155 2.44 14.25 -2.21
N THR A 156 1.89 14.72 -1.09
CA THR A 156 0.45 14.63 -0.79
C THR A 156 -0.40 15.39 -1.82
N LYS A 157 0.06 16.56 -2.25
CA LYS A 157 -0.62 17.34 -3.30
C LYS A 157 -0.59 16.64 -4.65
N ILE A 158 0.54 16.05 -5.03
CA ILE A 158 0.67 15.26 -6.27
C ILE A 158 -0.26 14.06 -6.23
N GLU A 159 -0.20 13.27 -5.16
CA GLU A 159 -1.04 12.09 -4.98
C GLU A 159 -2.52 12.45 -5.07
N LYS A 160 -2.94 13.52 -4.40
CA LYS A 160 -4.32 14.01 -4.42
C LYS A 160 -4.75 14.48 -5.80
N ASP A 161 -3.93 15.24 -6.52
CA ASP A 161 -4.27 15.73 -7.87
C ASP A 161 -4.45 14.54 -8.83
N ILE A 162 -3.48 13.64 -8.86
CA ILE A 162 -3.52 12.49 -9.76
C ILE A 162 -4.64 11.49 -9.40
N LYS A 163 -4.90 11.22 -8.12
CA LYS A 163 -6.01 10.35 -7.71
C LYS A 163 -7.39 10.94 -8.06
N ASN A 164 -7.55 12.25 -8.00
CA ASN A 164 -8.81 12.91 -8.29
C ASN A 164 -9.05 13.13 -9.79
N ASN A 165 -8.01 13.44 -10.56
CA ASN A 165 -8.10 13.85 -11.96
C ASN A 165 -7.58 12.78 -12.95
N GLY A 166 -7.02 11.68 -12.45
CA GLY A 166 -6.39 10.65 -13.27
C GLY A 166 -5.05 11.08 -13.87
N TRP A 167 -4.39 10.16 -14.54
CA TRP A 167 -3.28 10.43 -15.43
C TRP A 167 -3.80 11.11 -16.69
N SER A 168 -3.46 12.37 -16.90
CA SER A 168 -3.77 13.17 -18.09
C SER A 168 -2.62 14.12 -18.36
N GLN A 169 -2.57 14.71 -19.56
CA GLN A 169 -1.55 15.71 -19.89
C GLN A 169 -1.59 16.88 -18.90
N ASP A 170 -2.80 17.36 -18.57
CA ASP A 170 -2.99 18.51 -17.67
C ASP A 170 -2.58 18.19 -16.23
N SER A 171 -2.97 17.03 -15.68
CA SER A 171 -2.60 16.65 -14.33
C SER A 171 -1.08 16.46 -14.18
N VAL A 172 -0.45 15.83 -15.16
CA VAL A 172 1.01 15.67 -15.22
C VAL A 172 1.72 17.02 -15.30
N ALA A 173 1.23 17.94 -16.12
CA ALA A 173 1.81 19.29 -16.25
C ALA A 173 1.74 20.07 -14.93
N ARG A 174 0.59 20.03 -14.23
CA ARG A 174 0.46 20.66 -12.90
C ARG A 174 1.41 20.05 -11.89
N CYS A 175 1.51 18.72 -11.86
CA CYS A 175 2.42 18.03 -10.95
C CYS A 175 3.90 18.33 -11.24
N LYS A 176 4.31 18.37 -12.50
CA LYS A 176 5.69 18.77 -12.88
C LYS A 176 6.03 20.17 -12.39
N LYS A 177 5.10 21.13 -12.57
CA LYS A 177 5.29 22.50 -12.07
C LYS A 177 5.47 22.51 -10.55
N LEU A 178 4.59 21.82 -9.82
CA LEU A 178 4.64 21.73 -8.35
C LEU A 178 5.97 21.13 -7.87
N VAL A 179 6.43 20.03 -8.47
CA VAL A 179 7.71 19.38 -8.12
C VAL A 179 8.89 20.34 -8.35
N THR A 180 8.90 21.04 -9.48
CA THR A 180 9.98 21.97 -9.81
C THR A 180 10.06 23.11 -8.79
N GLU A 181 8.94 23.70 -8.44
CA GLU A 181 8.87 24.83 -7.49
C GLU A 181 9.14 24.40 -6.04
N SER A 182 8.67 23.19 -5.64
CA SER A 182 8.71 22.77 -4.24
C SER A 182 9.94 21.92 -3.87
N LEU A 183 10.52 21.16 -4.80
CA LEU A 183 11.59 20.19 -4.48
C LEU A 183 12.89 20.43 -5.23
N ILE A 184 12.86 20.78 -6.53
CA ILE A 184 14.08 20.86 -7.35
C ILE A 184 14.99 22.00 -6.92
N LEU A 185 14.41 23.12 -6.48
CA LEU A 185 15.13 24.33 -6.07
C LEU A 185 15.52 24.33 -4.58
N ARG A 186 15.42 23.19 -3.91
CA ARG A 186 15.62 23.03 -2.46
C ARG A 186 16.91 22.25 -2.13
N HIS A 187 16.92 21.59 -0.96
CA HIS A 187 18.03 20.76 -0.48
C HIS A 187 18.31 19.55 -1.36
N GLU A 188 19.48 18.96 -1.22
CA GLU A 188 19.91 17.85 -2.07
C GLU A 188 18.95 16.65 -2.02
N ARG A 189 18.48 16.27 -0.82
CA ARG A 189 17.53 15.15 -0.64
C ARG A 189 16.20 15.44 -1.33
N GLN A 190 15.65 16.65 -1.18
CA GLN A 190 14.42 17.08 -1.85
C GLN A 190 14.59 17.05 -3.37
N ARG A 191 15.70 17.57 -3.89
CA ARG A 191 16.02 17.55 -5.31
C ARG A 191 16.12 16.13 -5.86
N LYS A 192 16.72 15.18 -5.12
CA LYS A 192 16.75 13.76 -5.51
C LYS A 192 15.34 13.17 -5.59
N VAL A 193 14.49 13.39 -4.58
CA VAL A 193 13.07 12.97 -4.60
C VAL A 193 12.35 13.58 -5.80
N GLY A 194 12.49 14.89 -6.00
CA GLY A 194 11.88 15.62 -7.11
C GLY A 194 12.30 15.07 -8.47
N SER A 195 13.58 14.74 -8.66
CA SER A 195 14.08 14.15 -9.90
C SER A 195 13.47 12.76 -10.19
N TYR A 196 13.31 11.92 -9.16
CA TYR A 196 12.62 10.64 -9.32
C TYR A 196 11.15 10.82 -9.68
N ILE A 197 10.46 11.79 -9.05
CA ILE A 197 9.06 12.09 -9.37
C ILE A 197 8.93 12.61 -10.80
N LEU A 198 9.78 13.54 -11.25
CA LEU A 198 9.74 14.04 -12.62
C LEU A 198 9.94 12.94 -13.65
N GLY A 199 10.91 12.05 -13.45
CA GLY A 199 11.12 10.89 -14.33
C GLY A 199 9.92 9.94 -14.35
N TYR A 200 9.26 9.75 -13.21
CA TYR A 200 8.03 8.97 -13.11
C TYR A 200 6.87 9.63 -13.88
N LEU A 201 6.64 10.92 -13.66
CA LEU A 201 5.60 11.68 -14.37
C LEU A 201 5.79 11.65 -15.90
N GLU A 202 7.04 11.72 -16.37
CA GLU A 202 7.35 11.60 -17.80
C GLU A 202 7.06 10.22 -18.36
N ARG A 203 7.41 9.18 -17.62
CA ARG A 203 7.11 7.81 -17.97
C ARG A 203 5.59 7.58 -18.06
N GLU A 204 4.83 8.01 -17.06
CA GLU A 204 3.38 7.82 -17.04
C GLU A 204 2.72 8.61 -18.21
N LEU A 205 3.21 9.82 -18.48
CA LEU A 205 2.75 10.62 -19.62
C LEU A 205 2.98 9.91 -20.98
N SER A 206 4.12 9.20 -21.12
CA SER A 206 4.43 8.48 -22.37
C SER A 206 3.49 7.30 -22.68
N LEU A 207 2.67 6.87 -21.70
CA LEU A 207 1.68 5.81 -21.87
C LEU A 207 0.31 6.33 -22.34
N LEU A 208 0.10 7.66 -22.33
CA LEU A 208 -1.16 8.30 -22.69
C LEU A 208 -1.17 8.71 -24.16
N ASN A 209 -2.32 8.55 -24.81
CA ASN A 209 -2.60 9.24 -26.06
C ASN A 209 -3.20 10.62 -25.77
N GLU A 210 -3.38 11.43 -26.81
CA GLU A 210 -4.04 12.73 -26.69
C GLU A 210 -5.50 12.56 -26.22
N GLY A 211 -5.85 13.26 -25.14
CA GLY A 211 -7.19 13.19 -24.53
C GLY A 211 -7.43 12.02 -23.57
N ASP A 212 -6.48 11.10 -23.42
CA ASP A 212 -6.63 9.99 -22.47
C ASP A 212 -6.66 10.50 -21.02
N VAL A 213 -7.51 9.85 -20.21
CA VAL A 213 -7.54 9.98 -18.75
C VAL A 213 -7.56 8.59 -18.14
N HIS A 214 -6.43 8.17 -17.54
CA HIS A 214 -6.30 6.86 -16.92
C HIS A 214 -6.31 6.94 -15.39
N ASN A 215 -6.85 5.93 -14.74
CA ASN A 215 -6.73 5.80 -13.27
C ASN A 215 -5.27 5.63 -12.84
N ALA A 216 -4.97 6.02 -11.59
CA ALA A 216 -3.59 6.05 -11.08
C ALA A 216 -3.37 5.20 -9.83
N SER A 217 -4.41 4.58 -9.29
CA SER A 217 -4.32 3.93 -7.98
C SER A 217 -5.03 2.59 -7.92
N SER A 218 -4.44 1.67 -7.18
CA SER A 218 -5.01 0.38 -6.77
C SER A 218 -5.86 0.46 -5.49
N ASP A 219 -6.13 1.66 -4.96
CA ASP A 219 -6.89 1.89 -3.72
C ASP A 219 -8.21 1.10 -3.62
N PRO A 220 -9.04 0.93 -4.69
CA PRO A 220 -10.23 0.11 -4.61
C PRO A 220 -9.95 -1.34 -4.26
N ILE A 221 -8.85 -1.90 -4.75
CA ILE A 221 -8.39 -3.26 -4.46
C ILE A 221 -7.86 -3.32 -3.03
N GLU A 222 -7.02 -2.37 -2.63
CA GLU A 222 -6.47 -2.30 -1.29
C GLU A 222 -7.53 -2.12 -0.22
N SER A 223 -8.51 -1.24 -0.44
CA SER A 223 -9.67 -1.06 0.44
C SER A 223 -10.45 -2.37 0.61
N THR A 224 -10.67 -3.11 -0.48
CA THR A 224 -11.33 -4.41 -0.44
C THR A 224 -10.55 -5.43 0.38
N PHE A 225 -9.24 -5.49 0.19
CA PHE A 225 -8.36 -6.36 0.98
C PHE A 225 -8.29 -5.91 2.45
N GLY A 226 -8.22 -4.62 2.73
CA GLY A 226 -8.19 -4.04 4.08
C GLY A 226 -9.35 -4.54 4.92
N VAL A 227 -10.57 -4.32 4.44
CA VAL A 227 -11.80 -4.78 5.13
C VAL A 227 -11.84 -6.30 5.33
N THR A 228 -11.25 -7.07 4.42
CA THR A 228 -11.18 -8.53 4.57
C THR A 228 -10.13 -8.93 5.59
N LYS A 229 -8.96 -8.28 5.58
CA LYS A 229 -7.88 -8.52 6.56
C LYS A 229 -8.30 -8.20 8.00
N ASP A 230 -9.07 -7.15 8.22
CA ASP A 230 -9.56 -6.76 9.55
C ASP A 230 -10.46 -7.81 10.20
N ARG A 231 -11.06 -8.69 9.38
CA ARG A 231 -11.90 -9.81 9.83
C ARG A 231 -11.17 -11.15 9.87
N MET A 232 -9.95 -11.21 9.36
CA MET A 232 -9.12 -12.40 9.46
C MET A 232 -8.32 -12.37 10.76
N SER A 233 -8.00 -13.55 11.28
CA SER A 233 -7.06 -13.65 12.41
C SER A 233 -5.75 -12.95 12.07
N ASN A 234 -5.25 -12.16 13.00
CA ASN A 234 -3.90 -11.56 12.91
C ASN A 234 -2.78 -12.61 13.00
N ASP A 235 -3.13 -13.87 13.23
CA ASP A 235 -2.20 -14.97 13.27
C ASP A 235 -1.65 -15.28 11.88
N LYS A 236 -0.36 -15.07 11.69
CA LYS A 236 0.38 -15.36 10.46
C LYS A 236 0.34 -16.86 10.08
N LEU A 237 -0.03 -17.73 11.01
CA LEU A 237 -0.13 -19.17 10.78
C LEU A 237 -1.40 -19.57 10.04
N THR A 238 -2.43 -18.74 10.07
CA THR A 238 -3.76 -19.06 9.51
C THR A 238 -3.76 -19.10 7.97
N GLY A 239 -2.96 -18.24 7.32
CA GLY A 239 -2.90 -18.15 5.86
C GLY A 239 -4.21 -17.66 5.23
N VAL A 240 -4.42 -17.98 3.94
CA VAL A 240 -5.66 -17.65 3.22
C VAL A 240 -6.75 -18.64 3.62
N THR A 241 -7.92 -18.12 3.99
CA THR A 241 -9.09 -18.89 4.42
C THR A 241 -10.24 -18.76 3.41
N PRO A 242 -11.29 -19.59 3.49
CA PRO A 242 -12.50 -19.46 2.66
C PRO A 242 -13.21 -18.10 2.77
N MET A 243 -12.87 -17.28 3.77
CA MET A 243 -13.36 -15.89 3.90
C MET A 243 -13.09 -15.05 2.65
N ILE A 244 -12.08 -15.40 1.83
CA ILE A 244 -11.80 -14.70 0.57
C ILE A 244 -13.00 -14.75 -0.40
N LEU A 245 -13.86 -15.78 -0.33
CA LEU A 245 -15.06 -15.90 -1.15
C LEU A 245 -16.11 -14.82 -0.84
N ILE A 246 -16.00 -14.16 0.32
CA ILE A 246 -16.90 -13.06 0.69
C ILE A 246 -16.54 -11.75 -0.05
N MET A 247 -15.32 -11.61 -0.56
CA MET A 247 -14.88 -10.37 -1.21
C MET A 247 -15.75 -9.99 -2.42
N PRO A 248 -16.00 -10.88 -3.41
CA PRO A 248 -16.86 -10.55 -4.54
C PRO A 248 -18.29 -10.21 -4.13
N LEU A 249 -18.83 -10.95 -3.15
CA LEU A 249 -20.17 -10.74 -2.62
C LEU A 249 -20.32 -9.34 -2.00
N ARG A 250 -19.32 -8.91 -1.21
CA ARG A 250 -19.36 -7.58 -0.57
C ARG A 250 -19.36 -6.46 -1.59
N ILE A 251 -18.57 -6.57 -2.66
CA ILE A 251 -18.54 -5.56 -3.73
C ILE A 251 -19.87 -5.55 -4.48
N ALA A 252 -20.42 -6.72 -4.79
CA ALA A 252 -21.73 -6.82 -5.43
C ALA A 252 -22.84 -6.19 -4.58
N LEU A 253 -22.81 -6.37 -3.25
CA LEU A 253 -23.78 -5.80 -2.32
C LEU A 253 -23.56 -4.30 -2.04
N ALA A 254 -22.36 -3.78 -2.25
CA ALA A 254 -22.09 -2.34 -2.14
C ALA A 254 -22.70 -1.55 -3.31
N ASP A 255 -22.85 -2.17 -4.47
CA ASP A 255 -23.51 -1.59 -5.63
C ASP A 255 -25.04 -1.59 -5.41
N LYS A 256 -25.64 -0.40 -5.33
CA LYS A 256 -27.09 -0.24 -5.10
C LYS A 256 -27.91 -0.93 -6.21
N ASN A 257 -27.48 -0.85 -7.46
CA ASN A 257 -28.21 -1.42 -8.58
C ASN A 257 -28.18 -2.95 -8.57
N ARG A 258 -27.07 -3.56 -8.14
CA ARG A 258 -26.93 -5.02 -8.01
C ARG A 258 -27.64 -5.57 -6.75
N ARG A 259 -27.74 -4.76 -5.70
CA ARG A 259 -28.41 -5.15 -4.45
C ARG A 259 -29.91 -5.39 -4.64
N VAL A 260 -30.58 -4.61 -5.50
CA VAL A 260 -32.03 -4.71 -5.73
C VAL A 260 -32.45 -6.05 -6.32
N GLY A 261 -31.59 -6.68 -7.11
CA GLY A 261 -31.86 -8.01 -7.73
C GLY A 261 -31.24 -9.20 -6.99
N PHE A 262 -30.68 -9.00 -5.78
CA PHE A 262 -30.00 -10.07 -5.06
C PHE A 262 -30.94 -10.79 -4.09
N ASP A 263 -31.40 -11.98 -4.46
CA ASP A 263 -32.19 -12.86 -3.57
C ASP A 263 -31.27 -13.69 -2.68
N PHE A 264 -31.17 -13.29 -1.40
CA PHE A 264 -30.39 -14.02 -0.40
C PHE A 264 -30.93 -15.42 -0.12
N LYS A 265 -32.25 -15.58 -0.15
CA LYS A 265 -32.90 -16.88 0.18
C LYS A 265 -32.54 -17.91 -0.89
N GLU A 266 -32.75 -17.56 -2.16
CA GLU A 266 -32.40 -18.42 -3.29
C GLU A 266 -30.91 -18.82 -3.25
N ARG A 267 -30.00 -17.85 -3.01
CA ARG A 267 -28.56 -18.13 -2.94
C ARG A 267 -28.16 -18.99 -1.74
N LEU A 268 -28.84 -18.87 -0.62
CA LEU A 268 -28.60 -19.71 0.56
C LEU A 268 -29.15 -21.14 0.35
N GLU A 269 -30.22 -21.30 -0.37
CA GLU A 269 -30.78 -22.63 -0.72
C GLU A 269 -29.85 -23.39 -1.68
N GLU A 270 -29.18 -22.71 -2.60
CA GLU A 270 -28.17 -23.29 -3.50
C GLU A 270 -26.83 -23.56 -2.81
N GLY A 271 -26.48 -22.77 -1.79
CA GLY A 271 -25.19 -22.83 -1.09
C GLY A 271 -25.11 -23.99 -0.09
N ARG A 272 -24.23 -24.95 -0.32
CA ARG A 272 -23.99 -26.07 0.63
C ARG A 272 -22.59 -25.93 1.25
N HIS A 273 -22.49 -26.20 2.55
CA HIS A 273 -21.19 -26.22 3.25
C HIS A 273 -20.18 -27.16 2.56
N ARG A 274 -20.64 -28.26 1.97
CA ARG A 274 -19.79 -29.17 1.19
C ARG A 274 -19.10 -28.49 0.02
N HIS A 275 -19.76 -27.55 -0.69
CA HIS A 275 -19.17 -26.83 -1.83
C HIS A 275 -18.02 -25.93 -1.36
N ILE A 276 -18.17 -25.28 -0.21
CA ILE A 276 -17.10 -24.48 0.40
C ILE A 276 -15.92 -25.37 0.78
N LYS A 277 -16.19 -26.56 1.33
CA LYS A 277 -15.16 -27.53 1.72
C LYS A 277 -14.42 -28.10 0.50
N GLU A 278 -15.16 -28.48 -0.55
CA GLU A 278 -14.59 -28.95 -1.82
C GLU A 278 -13.71 -27.89 -2.46
N TRP A 279 -14.22 -26.65 -2.56
CA TRP A 279 -13.45 -25.52 -3.08
C TRP A 279 -12.20 -25.25 -2.23
N THR A 280 -12.31 -25.29 -0.91
CA THR A 280 -11.19 -25.10 0.03
C THR A 280 -10.11 -26.14 -0.20
N ASN A 281 -10.47 -27.39 -0.32
CA ASN A 281 -9.54 -28.50 -0.56
C ASN A 281 -8.84 -28.38 -1.92
N ALA A 282 -9.55 -27.91 -2.94
CA ALA A 282 -9.00 -27.72 -4.28
C ALA A 282 -8.08 -26.50 -4.40
N ASN A 283 -8.36 -25.41 -3.68
CA ASN A 283 -7.71 -24.12 -3.91
C ASN A 283 -6.80 -23.64 -2.78
N LEU A 284 -7.04 -24.06 -1.52
CA LEU A 284 -6.27 -23.59 -0.36
C LEU A 284 -5.26 -24.64 0.12
N SER A 285 -4.12 -24.18 0.57
CA SER A 285 -3.17 -25.01 1.30
C SER A 285 -3.56 -25.09 2.77
N PRO A 286 -3.33 -26.20 3.48
CA PRO A 286 -3.44 -26.26 4.93
C PRO A 286 -2.62 -25.15 5.58
N ASN A 287 -3.13 -24.59 6.69
CA ASN A 287 -2.39 -23.57 7.44
C ASN A 287 -1.05 -24.13 8.00
N LEU A 288 -0.16 -23.24 8.41
CA LEU A 288 1.17 -23.66 8.87
C LEU A 288 1.12 -24.56 10.12
N ALA A 289 0.15 -24.38 11.01
CA ALA A 289 -0.01 -25.25 12.19
C ALA A 289 -0.35 -26.67 11.77
N VAL A 290 -1.33 -26.86 10.87
CA VAL A 290 -1.69 -28.17 10.33
C VAL A 290 -0.53 -28.81 9.57
N LYS A 291 0.22 -28.01 8.76
CA LYS A 291 1.42 -28.51 8.06
C LYS A 291 2.47 -29.02 9.04
N ARG A 292 2.73 -28.29 10.13
CA ARG A 292 3.68 -28.68 11.18
C ARG A 292 3.26 -29.96 11.88
N ILE A 293 1.97 -30.07 12.29
CA ILE A 293 1.42 -31.27 12.91
C ILE A 293 1.59 -32.49 11.97
N ASN A 294 1.22 -32.34 10.71
CA ASN A 294 1.34 -33.42 9.72
C ASN A 294 2.82 -33.80 9.46
N THR A 295 3.74 -32.86 9.53
CA THR A 295 5.21 -33.13 9.38
C THR A 295 5.74 -33.88 10.58
N ILE A 296 5.30 -33.51 11.81
CA ILE A 296 5.69 -34.21 13.04
C ILE A 296 5.11 -35.63 13.03
N GLY A 297 3.82 -35.79 12.70
CA GLY A 297 3.18 -37.11 12.60
C GLY A 297 3.89 -38.06 11.63
N LYS A 298 4.33 -37.55 10.47
CA LYS A 298 5.11 -38.35 9.52
C LYS A 298 6.47 -38.75 10.03
N LYS A 299 7.12 -37.93 10.84
CA LYS A 299 8.42 -38.26 11.46
C LYS A 299 8.29 -39.23 12.62
N CYS A 300 7.17 -39.22 13.33
CA CYS A 300 6.92 -40.15 14.45
C CYS A 300 6.52 -41.56 14.00
N VAL A 301 6.04 -41.75 12.76
CA VAL A 301 5.67 -43.06 12.20
C VAL A 301 6.85 -43.78 11.53
N GLY A 302 8.01 -43.12 11.45
CA GLY A 302 9.23 -43.64 10.86
C GLY A 302 10.28 -44.12 11.90
N PHE A 303 9.86 -44.41 13.16
CA PHE A 303 10.67 -45.06 14.18
C PHE A 303 10.11 -46.41 14.51
#